data_bf8aea4ccc13bedb6880ba7f05c9e950
#
_entry.id   bf8aea4ccc13bedb6880ba7f05c9e950
#
_cell.length_a   1.000
_cell.length_b   1.000
_cell.length_c   1.000
_cell.angle_alpha   90.00
_cell.angle_beta   90.00
_cell.angle_gamma   90.00
#
_symmetry.space_group_name_H-M   'P 1'
#
loop_
_entity.id
_entity.type
_entity.pdbx_description
1 polymer ?
#
loop_
_entity_poly.entity_id
_entity_poly.type
_entity_poly.pdbx_seq_one_letter_code
_entity_poly.pdbx_strand_id
1 'polypeptide(L)'
;MSTLLEKESIVSKTKELCAQIAEDETFKTLQGNVERFLSNDEAKLHYKSVHEKGEALHHKQQSGVELGATEIKDFETTRDALFENKLASDFMDAQRALEGIQKEISQYVSMTLELGRVPT
;
A
#
# COMPACT_ATOMS: atom_id res chain seq x y z
N MET A 1 -27.58 -15.93 19.39
CA MET A 1 -27.79 -15.27 18.09
C MET A 1 -26.50 -15.29 17.29
N SER A 2 -26.53 -15.86 16.08
CA SER A 2 -25.31 -15.94 15.28
C SER A 2 -25.03 -14.60 14.58
N THR A 3 -23.73 -14.23 14.53
CA THR A 3 -23.28 -13.08 13.78
C THR A 3 -23.14 -13.44 12.29
N LEU A 4 -22.99 -12.42 11.44
CA LEU A 4 -22.76 -12.66 10.01
C LEU A 4 -21.48 -13.47 9.75
N LEU A 5 -20.47 -13.30 10.61
CA LEU A 5 -19.21 -14.04 10.49
C LEU A 5 -19.36 -15.52 10.82
N GLU A 6 -20.38 -15.90 11.57
CA GLU A 6 -20.66 -17.29 11.91
C GLU A 6 -21.43 -18.02 10.79
N LYS A 7 -21.98 -17.28 9.84
CA LYS A 7 -22.73 -17.88 8.74
C LYS A 7 -21.78 -18.49 7.71
N GLU A 8 -21.86 -19.79 7.55
CA GLU A 8 -20.99 -20.55 6.65
C GLU A 8 -21.05 -20.04 5.21
N SER A 9 -22.22 -19.65 4.73
CA SER A 9 -22.40 -19.14 3.34
C SER A 9 -21.62 -17.85 3.11
N ILE A 10 -21.60 -16.92 4.06
CA ILE A 10 -20.89 -15.66 3.94
C ILE A 10 -19.38 -15.91 4.01
N VAL A 11 -18.93 -16.75 4.94
CA VAL A 11 -17.52 -17.14 5.07
C VAL A 11 -17.05 -17.84 3.80
N SER A 12 -17.84 -18.75 3.26
CA SER A 12 -17.52 -19.49 2.04
C SER A 12 -17.35 -18.54 0.85
N LYS A 13 -18.27 -17.59 0.67
CA LYS A 13 -18.18 -16.60 -0.42
C LYS A 13 -16.99 -15.67 -0.24
N THR A 14 -16.67 -15.30 0.98
CA THR A 14 -15.49 -14.49 1.28
C THR A 14 -14.21 -15.23 0.88
N LYS A 15 -14.14 -16.52 1.22
CA LYS A 15 -12.99 -17.36 0.84
C LYS A 15 -12.89 -17.53 -0.67
N GLU A 16 -14.02 -17.65 -1.38
CA GLU A 16 -14.03 -17.70 -2.85
C GLU A 16 -13.46 -16.41 -3.44
N LEU A 17 -13.85 -15.26 -2.89
CA LEU A 17 -13.30 -13.97 -3.33
C LEU A 17 -11.78 -13.95 -3.14
N CYS A 18 -11.29 -14.38 -2.00
CA CYS A 18 -9.85 -14.45 -1.74
C CYS A 18 -9.14 -15.36 -2.74
N ALA A 19 -9.73 -16.51 -3.06
CA ALA A 19 -9.17 -17.44 -4.04
C ALA A 19 -9.13 -16.82 -5.43
N GLN A 20 -10.17 -16.11 -5.84
CA GLN A 20 -10.21 -15.43 -7.13
C GLN A 20 -9.15 -14.35 -7.24
N ILE A 21 -8.95 -13.58 -6.16
CA ILE A 21 -7.90 -12.56 -6.12
C ILE A 21 -6.52 -13.24 -6.25
N ALA A 22 -6.27 -14.29 -5.48
CA ALA A 22 -4.99 -14.99 -5.48
C ALA A 22 -4.64 -15.60 -6.84
N GLU A 23 -5.63 -15.95 -7.65
CA GLU A 23 -5.44 -16.54 -8.98
C GLU A 23 -5.37 -15.52 -10.11
N ASP A 24 -5.73 -14.27 -9.84
CA ASP A 24 -5.74 -13.21 -10.84
C ASP A 24 -4.31 -12.88 -11.29
N GLU A 25 -4.10 -12.80 -12.62
CA GLU A 25 -2.77 -12.58 -13.19
C GLU A 25 -2.22 -11.20 -12.83
N THR A 26 -3.07 -10.17 -12.82
CA THR A 26 -2.65 -8.83 -12.42
C THR A 26 -2.20 -8.83 -10.96
N PHE A 27 -2.97 -9.48 -10.08
CA PHE A 27 -2.59 -9.60 -8.67
C PHE A 27 -1.25 -10.32 -8.51
N LYS A 28 -1.04 -11.41 -9.23
CA LYS A 28 0.22 -12.15 -9.17
C LYS A 28 1.42 -11.29 -9.59
N THR A 29 1.23 -10.46 -10.61
CA THR A 29 2.27 -9.53 -11.06
C THR A 29 2.60 -8.50 -9.98
N LEU A 30 1.56 -7.90 -9.37
CA LEU A 30 1.74 -6.92 -8.30
C LEU A 30 2.44 -7.55 -7.09
N GLN A 31 2.02 -8.75 -6.70
CA GLN A 31 2.62 -9.47 -5.58
C GLN A 31 4.08 -9.83 -5.88
N GLY A 32 4.38 -10.25 -7.12
CA GLY A 32 5.75 -10.51 -7.55
C GLY A 32 6.65 -9.29 -7.42
N ASN A 33 6.12 -8.11 -7.76
CA ASN A 33 6.87 -6.85 -7.61
C ASN A 33 7.16 -6.55 -6.14
N VAL A 34 6.20 -6.81 -5.25
CA VAL A 34 6.40 -6.63 -3.81
C VAL A 34 7.48 -7.60 -3.30
N GLU A 35 7.39 -8.86 -3.69
CA GLU A 35 8.36 -9.89 -3.25
C GLU A 35 9.78 -9.60 -3.73
N ARG A 36 9.94 -9.14 -4.97
CA ARG A 36 11.26 -8.79 -5.50
C ARG A 36 11.90 -7.64 -4.73
N PHE A 37 11.10 -6.64 -4.37
CA PHE A 37 11.58 -5.53 -3.56
C PHE A 37 11.98 -6.02 -2.16
N LEU A 38 11.12 -6.81 -1.51
CA LEU A 38 11.38 -7.31 -0.16
C LEU A 38 12.58 -8.24 -0.09
N SER A 39 12.98 -8.83 -1.21
CA SER A 39 14.16 -9.69 -1.29
C SER A 39 15.44 -8.91 -1.58
N ASN A 40 15.36 -7.61 -1.83
CA ASN A 40 16.52 -6.78 -2.16
C ASN A 40 16.84 -5.83 -1.01
N ASP A 41 17.91 -6.14 -0.26
CA ASP A 41 18.29 -5.39 0.93
C ASP A 41 18.69 -3.96 0.61
N GLU A 42 19.38 -3.73 -0.51
CA GLU A 42 19.79 -2.39 -0.93
C GLU A 42 18.59 -1.50 -1.23
N ALA A 43 17.62 -2.02 -1.98
CA ALA A 43 16.40 -1.26 -2.30
C ALA A 43 15.60 -0.94 -1.04
N LYS A 44 15.50 -1.89 -0.10
CA LYS A 44 14.82 -1.68 1.18
C LYS A 44 15.51 -0.62 2.03
N LEU A 45 16.82 -0.64 2.10
CA LEU A 45 17.58 0.37 2.85
C LEU A 45 17.41 1.75 2.25
N HIS A 46 17.42 1.84 0.93
CA HIS A 46 17.21 3.11 0.22
C HIS A 46 15.81 3.66 0.51
N TYR A 47 14.80 2.80 0.41
CA TYR A 47 13.42 3.17 0.73
C TYR A 47 13.28 3.67 2.16
N LYS A 48 13.88 2.95 3.10
CA LYS A 48 13.88 3.32 4.52
C LYS A 48 14.55 4.68 4.75
N SER A 49 15.68 4.93 4.08
CA SER A 49 16.37 6.21 4.17
C SER A 49 15.52 7.38 3.72
N VAL A 50 14.82 7.23 2.59
CA VAL A 50 13.91 8.27 2.08
C VAL A 50 12.78 8.52 3.06
N HIS A 51 12.19 7.45 3.59
CA HIS A 51 11.09 7.55 4.56
C HIS A 51 11.52 8.28 5.83
N GLU A 52 12.68 7.91 6.39
CA GLU A 52 13.20 8.54 7.61
C GLU A 52 13.52 10.02 7.40
N LYS A 53 14.14 10.37 6.27
CA LYS A 53 14.43 11.77 5.94
C LYS A 53 13.15 12.58 5.77
N GLY A 54 12.14 12.00 5.11
CA GLY A 54 10.84 12.66 4.93
C GLY A 54 10.13 12.90 6.26
N GLU A 55 10.15 11.92 7.16
CA GLU A 55 9.55 12.05 8.48
C GLU A 55 10.27 13.10 9.33
N ALA A 56 11.62 13.15 9.25
CA ALA A 56 12.39 14.15 9.97
C ALA A 56 12.03 15.56 9.53
N LEU A 57 11.89 15.79 8.23
CA LEU A 57 11.48 17.10 7.69
C LEU A 57 10.05 17.46 8.12
N HIS A 58 9.15 16.50 8.06
CA HIS A 58 7.76 16.69 8.47
C HIS A 58 7.66 17.04 9.95
N HIS A 59 8.43 16.35 10.79
CA HIS A 59 8.47 16.60 12.23
C HIS A 59 8.97 18.01 12.54
N LYS A 60 10.03 18.46 11.86
CA LYS A 60 10.55 19.83 12.01
C LYS A 60 9.50 20.86 11.60
N GLN A 61 8.81 20.61 10.50
CA GLN A 61 7.74 21.48 9.99
C GLN A 61 6.62 21.65 11.02
N GLN A 62 6.18 20.53 11.61
CA GLN A 62 5.13 20.54 12.62
C GLN A 62 5.56 21.22 13.91
N SER A 63 6.86 21.16 14.24
CA SER A 63 7.41 21.79 15.43
C SER A 63 7.72 23.28 15.23
N GLY A 64 7.45 23.84 14.05
CA GLY A 64 7.73 25.23 13.75
C GLY A 64 9.20 25.52 13.50
N VAL A 65 10.03 24.50 13.34
CA VAL A 65 11.45 24.66 13.02
C VAL A 65 11.61 24.90 11.54
N GLU A 66 12.41 25.91 11.18
CA GLU A 66 12.67 26.23 9.79
C GLU A 66 13.52 25.14 9.13
N LEU A 67 13.11 24.72 7.92
CA LEU A 67 13.84 23.71 7.17
C LEU A 67 15.01 24.35 6.42
N GLY A 68 16.21 23.77 6.55
CA GLY A 68 17.37 24.21 5.81
C GLY A 68 17.30 23.79 4.34
N ALA A 69 17.80 24.65 3.46
CA ALA A 69 17.81 24.35 2.02
C ALA A 69 18.62 23.08 1.71
N THR A 70 19.71 22.85 2.46
CA THR A 70 20.54 21.65 2.29
C THR A 70 19.78 20.38 2.67
N GLU A 71 18.99 20.43 3.75
CA GLU A 71 18.19 19.29 4.22
C GLU A 71 17.10 18.93 3.18
N ILE A 72 16.43 19.94 2.63
CA ILE A 72 15.40 19.73 1.61
C ILE A 72 16.01 19.12 0.36
N LYS A 73 17.15 19.66 -0.08
CA LYS A 73 17.83 19.17 -1.27
C LYS A 73 18.34 17.74 -1.08
N ASP A 74 18.86 17.41 0.08
CA ASP A 74 19.31 16.05 0.40
C ASP A 74 18.15 15.06 0.31
N PHE A 75 17.00 15.42 0.88
CA PHE A 75 15.81 14.60 0.81
C PHE A 75 15.34 14.41 -0.63
N GLU A 76 15.24 15.50 -1.40
CA GLU A 76 14.80 15.45 -2.78
C GLU A 76 15.71 14.59 -3.66
N THR A 77 17.02 14.73 -3.48
CA THR A 77 18.01 13.95 -4.24
C THR A 77 17.87 12.45 -3.91
N THR A 78 17.74 12.13 -2.62
CA THR A 78 17.59 10.74 -2.18
C THR A 78 16.28 10.13 -2.69
N ARG A 79 15.18 10.92 -2.61
CA ARG A 79 13.87 10.50 -3.11
C ARG A 79 13.89 10.25 -4.63
N ASP A 80 14.49 11.17 -5.39
CA ASP A 80 14.54 11.05 -6.83
C ASP A 80 15.35 9.83 -7.26
N ALA A 81 16.45 9.56 -6.58
CA ALA A 81 17.25 8.35 -6.82
C ALA A 81 16.45 7.08 -6.52
N LEU A 82 15.59 7.10 -5.50
CA LEU A 82 14.71 5.96 -5.19
C LEU A 82 13.72 5.72 -6.33
N PHE A 83 13.12 6.78 -6.87
CA PHE A 83 12.16 6.66 -7.97
C PHE A 83 12.81 6.12 -9.26
N GLU A 84 14.11 6.33 -9.42
CA GLU A 84 14.87 5.77 -10.56
C GLU A 84 15.20 4.28 -10.35
N ASN A 85 15.13 3.79 -9.12
CA ASN A 85 15.35 2.37 -8.83
C ASN A 85 14.09 1.59 -9.24
N LYS A 86 14.23 0.73 -10.25
CA LYS A 86 13.08 0.02 -10.82
C LYS A 86 12.38 -0.88 -9.80
N LEU A 87 13.14 -1.58 -8.94
CA LEU A 87 12.54 -2.46 -7.93
C LEU A 87 11.69 -1.64 -6.94
N ALA A 88 12.19 -0.50 -6.49
CA ALA A 88 11.47 0.37 -5.57
C ALA A 88 10.27 1.02 -6.24
N SER A 89 10.42 1.48 -7.47
CA SER A 89 9.35 2.10 -8.24
C SER A 89 8.21 1.11 -8.49
N ASP A 90 8.54 -0.11 -8.94
CA ASP A 90 7.55 -1.16 -9.17
C ASP A 90 6.85 -1.55 -7.87
N PHE A 91 7.59 -1.58 -6.76
CA PHE A 91 7.02 -1.86 -5.44
C PHE A 91 6.01 -0.78 -5.02
N MET A 92 6.38 0.49 -5.17
CA MET A 92 5.50 1.60 -4.79
C MET A 92 4.22 1.61 -5.64
N ASP A 93 4.35 1.36 -6.94
CA ASP A 93 3.20 1.26 -7.83
C ASP A 93 2.31 0.07 -7.46
N ALA A 94 2.91 -1.08 -7.12
CA ALA A 94 2.18 -2.27 -6.70
C ALA A 94 1.43 -2.02 -5.38
N GLN A 95 2.07 -1.38 -4.41
CA GLN A 95 1.43 -1.03 -3.13
C GLN A 95 0.22 -0.12 -3.34
N ARG A 96 0.38 0.89 -4.19
CA ARG A 96 -0.72 1.81 -4.49
C ARG A 96 -1.89 1.09 -5.14
N ALA A 97 -1.62 0.19 -6.08
CA ALA A 97 -2.64 -0.59 -6.76
C ALA A 97 -3.36 -1.54 -5.79
N LEU A 98 -2.61 -2.23 -4.92
CA LEU A 98 -3.19 -3.14 -3.94
C LEU A 98 -4.04 -2.40 -2.90
N GLU A 99 -3.59 -1.24 -2.44
CA GLU A 99 -4.37 -0.39 -1.53
C GLU A 99 -5.67 0.09 -2.21
N GLY A 100 -5.61 0.43 -3.48
CA GLY A 100 -6.78 0.83 -4.26
C GLY A 100 -7.82 -0.29 -4.35
N ILE A 101 -7.37 -1.51 -4.61
CA ILE A 101 -8.24 -2.68 -4.68
C ILE A 101 -8.90 -2.93 -3.32
N GLN A 102 -8.11 -2.90 -2.25
CA GLN A 102 -8.62 -3.10 -0.89
C GLN A 102 -9.67 -2.03 -0.52
N LYS A 103 -9.38 -0.78 -0.84
CA LYS A 103 -10.29 0.34 -0.57
C LYS A 103 -11.60 0.16 -1.33
N GLU A 104 -11.55 -0.22 -2.58
CA GLU A 104 -12.75 -0.42 -3.41
C GLU A 104 -13.62 -1.55 -2.87
N ILE A 105 -13.01 -2.70 -2.55
CA ILE A 105 -13.73 -3.83 -1.97
C ILE A 105 -14.38 -3.43 -0.64
N SER A 106 -13.63 -2.72 0.22
CA SER A 106 -14.12 -2.25 1.51
C SER A 106 -15.30 -1.30 1.34
N GLN A 107 -15.28 -0.43 0.33
CA GLN A 107 -16.39 0.49 0.06
C GLN A 107 -17.66 -0.25 -0.33
N TYR A 108 -17.53 -1.30 -1.16
CA TYR A 108 -18.69 -2.12 -1.54
C TYR A 108 -19.30 -2.82 -0.34
N VAL A 109 -18.46 -3.43 0.50
CA VAL A 109 -18.93 -4.11 1.71
C VAL A 109 -19.56 -3.13 2.69
N SER A 110 -18.92 -1.98 2.90
CA SER A 110 -19.44 -0.93 3.81
C SER A 110 -20.79 -0.41 3.34
N MET A 111 -20.97 -0.22 2.04
CA MET A 111 -22.24 0.23 1.48
C MET A 111 -23.37 -0.73 1.86
N THR A 112 -23.11 -2.03 1.78
CA THR A 112 -24.12 -3.05 2.13
C THR A 112 -24.36 -3.08 3.62
N LEU A 113 -23.30 -3.04 4.43
CA LEU A 113 -23.43 -3.12 5.89
C LEU A 113 -24.09 -1.89 6.50
N GLU A 114 -23.79 -0.70 5.97
CA GLU A 114 -24.27 0.56 6.53
C GLU A 114 -25.59 1.03 5.92
N LEU A 115 -25.77 0.84 4.63
CA LEU A 115 -26.92 1.38 3.91
C LEU A 115 -27.87 0.29 3.38
N GLY A 116 -27.51 -0.98 3.50
CA GLY A 116 -28.31 -2.08 2.98
C GLY A 116 -28.36 -2.15 1.46
N ARG A 117 -27.44 -1.48 0.78
CA ARG A 117 -27.40 -1.43 -0.68
C ARG A 117 -26.38 -2.40 -1.23
N VAL A 118 -26.77 -3.12 -2.27
CA VAL A 118 -25.85 -4.02 -2.98
C VAL A 118 -25.20 -3.24 -4.12
N PRO A 119 -23.86 -3.30 -4.28
CA PRO A 119 -23.17 -2.63 -5.39
C PRO A 119 -23.67 -3.13 -6.75
N THR A 120 -23.85 -2.23 -7.70
CA THR A 120 -24.32 -2.58 -9.04
C THR A 120 -23.30 -2.22 -10.11
#